data_c43a71de66a7a0ba01dece4c60168745
#
_entry.id   c43a71de66a7a0ba01dece4c60168745
#
_cell.length_a   1.000
_cell.length_b   1.000
_cell.length_c   1.000
_cell.angle_alpha   90.00
_cell.angle_beta   90.00
_cell.angle_gamma   90.00
#
_symmetry.space_group_name_H-M   'P 1'
#
loop_
_entity.id
_entity.type
_entity.pdbx_description
1 polymer ?
#
loop_
_entity_poly.entity_id
_entity_poly.type
_entity_poly.pdbx_seq_one_letter_code
_entity_poly.pdbx_strand_id
1 'polypeptide(L)'
;VVGFSLPFLMSYIGLSTDATHGVPTSLKVAFYVGAVILIVCVIYTCVNVREMPPKEYAEYHGTSEEKEDHVNLIQLLRDAPGNYWRVALVQFFCWFAFLFMWNYTTGAIADTVWHTTDAKSADFQAAGDWVGIVFAIQSVASVLWAMVLPALERRFGLKAAYSVSLIIGGAGFALVPFMPDQWTLFIPFALIGCAWAAMLALPFTIVTNALEGRPHMGTYLGLFNCSICLPQIIAGLTGGFFLMLVGEHQYNMMIVAGVLLVLGAVAVKGIKTSSTDSQE
;
A
#
# COMPACT_ATOMS: atom_id res chain seq x y z
N VAL A 1 -2.90 -5.04 -11.55
CA VAL A 1 -2.59 -4.76 -12.97
C VAL A 1 -3.87 -4.47 -13.72
N VAL A 2 -4.78 -5.45 -13.89
CA VAL A 2 -5.99 -5.29 -14.71
C VAL A 2 -6.82 -4.07 -14.31
N GLY A 3 -7.12 -3.88 -13.02
CA GLY A 3 -7.93 -2.75 -12.52
C GLY A 3 -7.35 -1.38 -12.86
N PHE A 4 -6.04 -1.22 -12.78
CA PHE A 4 -5.36 0.03 -13.14
C PHE A 4 -5.30 0.29 -14.64
N SER A 5 -5.27 -0.77 -15.46
CA SER A 5 -5.25 -0.64 -16.92
C SER A 5 -6.64 -0.45 -17.54
N LEU A 6 -7.72 -0.76 -16.82
CA LEU A 6 -9.10 -0.73 -17.35
C LEU A 6 -9.49 0.64 -17.92
N PRO A 7 -9.29 1.79 -17.24
CA PRO A 7 -9.64 3.09 -17.80
C PRO A 7 -8.95 3.38 -19.12
N PHE A 8 -7.63 3.08 -19.19
CA PHE A 8 -6.85 3.21 -20.40
C PHE A 8 -7.36 2.31 -21.53
N LEU A 9 -7.66 1.04 -21.24
CA LEU A 9 -8.20 0.11 -22.23
C LEU A 9 -9.57 0.57 -22.73
N MET A 10 -10.41 1.13 -21.86
CA MET A 10 -11.72 1.67 -22.27
C MET A 10 -11.58 2.89 -23.16
N SER A 11 -10.62 3.76 -22.90
CA SER A 11 -10.26 4.88 -23.79
C SER A 11 -9.77 4.38 -25.14
N TYR A 12 -8.89 3.37 -25.17
CA TYR A 12 -8.31 2.80 -26.38
C TYR A 12 -9.35 2.17 -27.31
N ILE A 13 -10.41 1.57 -26.78
CA ILE A 13 -11.53 1.05 -27.58
C ILE A 13 -12.56 2.11 -27.96
N GLY A 14 -12.26 3.39 -27.76
CA GLY A 14 -13.03 4.53 -28.27
C GLY A 14 -14.11 5.06 -27.34
N LEU A 15 -14.13 4.68 -26.05
CA LEU A 15 -15.01 5.32 -25.09
C LEU A 15 -14.52 6.72 -24.72
N SER A 16 -15.48 7.67 -24.63
CA SER A 16 -15.16 9.07 -24.37
C SER A 16 -14.40 9.26 -23.05
N THR A 17 -13.29 10.00 -23.13
CA THR A 17 -12.50 10.49 -22.01
C THR A 17 -12.87 11.92 -21.61
N ASP A 18 -13.86 12.53 -22.33
CA ASP A 18 -14.28 13.90 -22.09
C ASP A 18 -14.97 14.05 -20.75
N ALA A 19 -14.41 14.91 -19.89
CA ALA A 19 -14.89 15.25 -18.56
C ALA A 19 -15.75 16.52 -18.52
N THR A 20 -16.04 17.18 -19.67
CA THR A 20 -16.76 18.47 -19.74
C THR A 20 -18.16 18.38 -19.16
N HIS A 21 -18.81 17.22 -19.22
CA HIS A 21 -20.14 16.94 -18.69
C HIS A 21 -20.15 16.00 -17.48
N GLY A 22 -19.03 15.91 -16.73
CA GLY A 22 -18.90 15.07 -15.53
C GLY A 22 -17.87 13.96 -15.68
N VAL A 23 -18.10 12.80 -15.01
CA VAL A 23 -17.14 11.70 -15.04
C VAL A 23 -17.07 11.07 -16.43
N PRO A 24 -15.88 10.87 -17.03
CA PRO A 24 -15.70 10.25 -18.34
C PRO A 24 -16.38 8.88 -18.46
N THR A 25 -16.93 8.59 -19.65
CA THR A 25 -17.62 7.31 -19.89
C THR A 25 -16.67 6.12 -19.77
N SER A 26 -15.43 6.25 -20.21
CA SER A 26 -14.38 5.22 -20.05
C SER A 26 -14.19 4.83 -18.59
N LEU A 27 -14.15 5.82 -17.70
CA LEU A 27 -13.99 5.61 -16.26
C LEU A 27 -15.23 4.97 -15.64
N LYS A 28 -16.45 5.43 -16.00
CA LYS A 28 -17.72 4.83 -15.53
C LYS A 28 -17.79 3.35 -15.89
N VAL A 29 -17.50 3.00 -17.14
CA VAL A 29 -17.52 1.61 -17.60
C VAL A 29 -16.48 0.77 -16.88
N ALA A 30 -15.27 1.29 -16.67
CA ALA A 30 -14.24 0.59 -15.91
C ALA A 30 -14.69 0.28 -14.47
N PHE A 31 -15.35 1.23 -13.79
CA PHE A 31 -15.92 1.00 -12.45
C PHE A 31 -17.05 -0.05 -12.46
N TYR A 32 -17.96 -0.02 -13.43
CA TYR A 32 -19.01 -1.02 -13.53
C TYR A 32 -18.47 -2.43 -13.78
N VAL A 33 -17.47 -2.56 -14.67
CA VAL A 33 -16.80 -3.84 -14.92
C VAL A 33 -16.13 -4.35 -13.63
N GLY A 34 -15.41 -3.48 -12.93
CA GLY A 34 -14.79 -3.82 -11.64
C GLY A 34 -15.81 -4.25 -10.59
N ALA A 35 -16.93 -3.53 -10.48
CA ALA A 35 -18.03 -3.86 -9.55
C ALA A 35 -18.66 -5.23 -9.85
N VAL A 36 -18.93 -5.52 -11.14
CA VAL A 36 -19.49 -6.81 -11.55
C VAL A 36 -18.53 -7.95 -11.22
N ILE A 37 -17.23 -7.79 -11.54
CA ILE A 37 -16.21 -8.80 -11.20
C ILE A 37 -16.16 -9.04 -9.70
N LEU A 38 -16.15 -7.98 -8.89
CA LEU A 38 -16.13 -8.09 -7.44
C LEU A 38 -17.33 -8.84 -6.90
N ILE A 39 -18.55 -8.49 -7.36
CA ILE A 39 -19.79 -9.14 -6.93
C ILE A 39 -19.78 -10.63 -7.30
N VAL A 40 -19.36 -10.97 -8.52
CA VAL A 40 -19.26 -12.37 -8.98
C VAL A 40 -18.28 -13.15 -8.14
N CYS A 41 -17.09 -12.58 -7.84
CA CYS A 41 -16.09 -13.22 -6.98
C CYS A 41 -16.61 -13.44 -5.55
N VAL A 42 -17.31 -12.45 -4.98
CA VAL A 42 -17.90 -12.57 -3.63
C VAL A 42 -18.97 -13.66 -3.60
N ILE A 43 -19.90 -13.66 -4.57
CA ILE A 43 -20.92 -14.70 -4.68
C ILE A 43 -20.28 -16.08 -4.83
N TYR A 44 -19.26 -16.20 -5.71
CA TYR A 44 -18.53 -17.45 -5.89
C TYR A 44 -17.93 -17.95 -4.57
N THR A 45 -17.29 -17.05 -3.81
CA THR A 45 -16.70 -17.38 -2.50
C THR A 45 -17.78 -17.83 -1.51
N CYS A 46 -18.88 -17.08 -1.38
CA CYS A 46 -19.97 -17.41 -0.46
C CYS A 46 -20.63 -18.77 -0.77
N VAL A 47 -20.70 -19.13 -2.05
CA VAL A 47 -21.31 -20.41 -2.48
C VAL A 47 -20.36 -21.61 -2.27
N ASN A 48 -19.06 -21.41 -2.53
CA ASN A 48 -18.10 -22.52 -2.57
C ASN A 48 -17.29 -22.69 -1.26
N VAL A 49 -17.12 -21.61 -0.47
CA VAL A 49 -16.40 -21.69 0.80
C VAL A 49 -17.38 -21.89 1.93
N ARG A 50 -17.23 -23.01 2.63
CA ARG A 50 -17.99 -23.32 3.83
C ARG A 50 -17.16 -22.98 5.05
N GLU A 51 -17.58 -22.00 5.84
CA GLU A 51 -16.96 -21.72 7.13
C GLU A 51 -17.42 -22.76 8.17
N MET A 52 -16.49 -23.25 8.97
CA MET A 52 -16.82 -24.08 10.12
C MET A 52 -17.39 -23.20 11.24
N PRO A 53 -18.56 -23.52 11.81
CA PRO A 53 -19.04 -22.86 13.03
C PRO A 53 -17.99 -22.99 14.15
N PRO A 54 -17.89 -21.98 15.07
CA PRO A 54 -16.87 -22.01 16.13
C PRO A 54 -16.83 -23.29 16.96
N LYS A 55 -17.99 -23.90 17.20
CA LYS A 55 -18.09 -25.18 17.92
C LYS A 55 -17.47 -26.35 17.16
N GLU A 56 -17.77 -26.48 15.87
CA GLU A 56 -17.20 -27.54 15.02
C GLU A 56 -15.68 -27.33 14.85
N TYR A 57 -15.24 -26.05 14.74
CA TYR A 57 -13.83 -25.70 14.66
C TYR A 57 -13.07 -26.10 15.95
N ALA A 58 -13.64 -25.81 17.11
CA ALA A 58 -13.06 -26.16 18.40
C ALA A 58 -12.97 -27.68 18.61
N GLU A 59 -14.02 -28.41 18.22
CA GLU A 59 -14.04 -29.88 18.29
C GLU A 59 -13.01 -30.51 17.35
N TYR A 60 -12.88 -30.00 16.11
CA TYR A 60 -11.94 -30.51 15.12
C TYR A 60 -10.47 -30.25 15.49
N HIS A 61 -10.16 -29.11 16.08
CA HIS A 61 -8.81 -28.72 16.46
C HIS A 61 -8.46 -29.03 17.93
N GLY A 62 -9.39 -29.62 18.71
CA GLY A 62 -9.18 -29.94 20.11
C GLY A 62 -8.94 -28.71 21.00
N THR A 63 -9.38 -27.55 20.55
CA THR A 63 -9.30 -26.30 21.33
C THR A 63 -10.56 -26.16 22.16
N SER A 64 -10.42 -25.82 23.47
CA SER A 64 -11.56 -25.48 24.32
C SER A 64 -12.30 -24.29 23.70
N GLU A 65 -13.65 -24.27 23.79
CA GLU A 65 -14.42 -23.08 23.47
C GLU A 65 -13.78 -21.89 24.23
N GLU A 66 -13.17 -20.96 23.52
CA GLU A 66 -12.81 -19.68 24.13
C GLU A 66 -14.13 -19.06 24.60
N LYS A 67 -14.32 -19.03 25.94
CA LYS A 67 -15.41 -18.21 26.50
C LYS A 67 -15.27 -16.83 25.89
N GLU A 68 -16.37 -16.26 25.40
CA GLU A 68 -16.45 -14.85 25.00
C GLU A 68 -16.16 -13.97 26.24
N ASP A 69 -14.90 -13.93 26.66
CA ASP A 69 -14.45 -12.94 27.61
C ASP A 69 -14.50 -11.60 26.92
N HIS A 70 -15.19 -10.64 27.54
CA HIS A 70 -15.21 -9.26 27.05
C HIS A 70 -13.78 -8.72 26.99
N VAL A 71 -13.17 -8.80 25.79
CA VAL A 71 -11.80 -8.36 25.57
C VAL A 71 -11.75 -6.84 25.69
N ASN A 72 -11.06 -6.36 26.71
CA ASN A 72 -10.78 -4.93 26.82
C ASN A 72 -9.70 -4.55 25.79
N LEU A 73 -10.11 -3.92 24.68
CA LEU A 73 -9.22 -3.54 23.57
C LEU A 73 -8.06 -2.65 24.01
N ILE A 74 -8.27 -1.77 24.99
CA ILE A 74 -7.23 -0.89 25.52
C ILE A 74 -6.17 -1.70 26.28
N GLN A 75 -6.62 -2.67 27.08
CA GLN A 75 -5.71 -3.56 27.78
C GLN A 75 -4.93 -4.43 26.80
N LEU A 76 -5.61 -4.98 25.77
CA LEU A 76 -4.97 -5.76 24.72
C LEU A 76 -3.86 -4.98 24.01
N LEU A 77 -4.11 -3.72 23.67
CA LEU A 77 -3.09 -2.85 23.06
C LEU A 77 -1.93 -2.55 24.01
N ARG A 78 -2.18 -2.41 25.32
CA ARG A 78 -1.15 -2.20 26.32
C ARG A 78 -0.23 -3.41 26.47
N ASP A 79 -0.82 -4.61 26.39
CA ASP A 79 -0.12 -5.89 26.52
C ASP A 79 0.50 -6.35 25.20
N ALA A 80 0.34 -5.60 24.12
CA ALA A 80 0.89 -5.92 22.81
C ALA A 80 2.42 -5.97 22.82
N PRO A 81 3.04 -6.96 22.17
CA PRO A 81 4.49 -7.12 22.16
C PRO A 81 5.17 -5.91 21.53
N GLY A 82 6.40 -5.60 21.98
CA GLY A 82 7.13 -4.42 21.50
C GLY A 82 7.32 -4.38 19.97
N ASN A 83 7.45 -5.54 19.33
CA ASN A 83 7.55 -5.61 17.85
C ASN A 83 6.25 -5.18 17.17
N TYR A 84 5.08 -5.40 17.76
CA TYR A 84 3.81 -4.93 17.25
C TYR A 84 3.83 -3.41 17.00
N TRP A 85 4.25 -2.63 18.02
CA TRP A 85 4.33 -1.18 17.93
C TRP A 85 5.45 -0.68 17.00
N ARG A 86 6.59 -1.40 16.96
CA ARG A 86 7.69 -1.05 16.05
C ARG A 86 7.29 -1.21 14.60
N VAL A 87 6.58 -2.30 14.28
CA VAL A 87 6.05 -2.53 12.94
C VAL A 87 4.93 -1.54 12.61
N ALA A 88 4.05 -1.22 13.57
CA ALA A 88 3.03 -0.20 13.39
C ALA A 88 3.64 1.17 13.05
N LEU A 89 4.77 1.55 13.65
CA LEU A 89 5.49 2.78 13.32
C LEU A 89 6.05 2.75 11.88
N VAL A 90 6.61 1.62 11.43
CA VAL A 90 7.06 1.47 10.03
C VAL A 90 5.88 1.63 9.08
N GLN A 91 4.77 0.95 9.38
CA GLN A 91 3.54 1.03 8.60
C GLN A 91 2.97 2.45 8.56
N PHE A 92 3.08 3.21 9.65
CA PHE A 92 2.66 4.61 9.68
C PHE A 92 3.36 5.42 8.57
N PHE A 93 4.67 5.33 8.47
CA PHE A 93 5.41 6.06 7.42
C PHE A 93 5.10 5.53 6.02
N CYS A 94 4.98 4.21 5.84
CA CYS A 94 4.69 3.60 4.55
C CYS A 94 3.31 4.03 4.03
N TRP A 95 2.25 3.86 4.82
CA TRP A 95 0.89 4.19 4.39
C TRP A 95 0.68 5.70 4.20
N PHE A 96 1.39 6.52 4.98
CA PHE A 96 1.41 7.96 4.78
C PHE A 96 1.99 8.33 3.39
N ALA A 97 3.13 7.73 3.04
CA ALA A 97 3.80 7.94 1.75
C ALA A 97 2.91 7.49 0.57
N PHE A 98 2.30 6.29 0.68
CA PHE A 98 1.48 5.77 -0.41
C PHE A 98 0.16 6.52 -0.58
N LEU A 99 -0.42 7.10 0.48
CA LEU A 99 -1.57 7.99 0.30
C LEU A 99 -1.18 9.24 -0.50
N PHE A 100 -0.01 9.82 -0.23
CA PHE A 100 0.48 10.93 -1.03
C PHE A 100 0.71 10.54 -2.49
N MET A 101 1.22 9.34 -2.75
CA MET A 101 1.31 8.81 -4.11
C MET A 101 -0.05 8.85 -4.81
N TRP A 102 -1.07 8.25 -4.21
CA TRP A 102 -2.40 8.18 -4.85
C TRP A 102 -3.03 9.54 -5.09
N ASN A 103 -2.83 10.48 -4.16
CA ASN A 103 -3.45 11.79 -4.26
C ASN A 103 -2.72 12.75 -5.21
N TYR A 104 -1.40 12.64 -5.31
CA TYR A 104 -0.59 13.66 -5.98
C TYR A 104 0.10 13.17 -7.26
N THR A 105 0.09 11.88 -7.60
CA THR A 105 0.79 11.38 -8.81
C THR A 105 0.26 12.03 -10.08
N THR A 106 -1.06 12.15 -10.24
CA THR A 106 -1.64 12.72 -11.47
C THR A 106 -1.13 14.15 -11.70
N GLY A 107 -1.26 15.02 -10.70
CA GLY A 107 -0.79 16.39 -10.83
C GLY A 107 0.73 16.50 -10.91
N ALA A 108 1.46 15.60 -10.24
CA ALA A 108 2.92 15.57 -10.32
C ALA A 108 3.41 15.29 -11.75
N ILE A 109 2.89 14.23 -12.38
CA ILE A 109 3.32 13.89 -13.75
C ILE A 109 2.72 14.82 -14.81
N ALA A 110 1.52 15.37 -14.59
CA ALA A 110 0.93 16.37 -15.46
C ALA A 110 1.80 17.65 -15.51
N ASP A 111 2.28 18.12 -14.36
CA ASP A 111 3.16 19.28 -14.28
C ASP A 111 4.53 19.02 -14.91
N THR A 112 5.16 17.87 -14.62
CA THR A 112 6.54 17.59 -15.06
C THR A 112 6.65 17.08 -16.49
N VAL A 113 5.72 16.27 -16.99
CA VAL A 113 5.81 15.59 -18.28
C VAL A 113 4.89 16.22 -19.34
N TRP A 114 3.68 16.62 -18.95
CA TRP A 114 2.72 17.29 -19.86
C TRP A 114 2.71 18.82 -19.73
N HIS A 115 3.52 19.37 -18.80
CA HIS A 115 3.68 20.81 -18.58
C HIS A 115 2.36 21.55 -18.37
N THR A 116 1.41 20.91 -17.67
CA THR A 116 0.11 21.48 -17.37
C THR A 116 -0.29 21.28 -15.90
N THR A 117 -0.90 22.31 -15.33
CA THR A 117 -1.52 22.27 -14.00
C THR A 117 -3.05 22.43 -14.06
N ASP A 118 -3.59 22.69 -15.26
CA ASP A 118 -5.05 22.85 -15.45
C ASP A 118 -5.73 21.47 -15.51
N ALA A 119 -6.44 21.14 -14.44
CA ALA A 119 -7.18 19.89 -14.31
C ALA A 119 -8.27 19.66 -15.40
N LYS A 120 -8.65 20.69 -16.15
CA LYS A 120 -9.63 20.60 -17.24
C LYS A 120 -8.98 20.41 -18.61
N SER A 121 -7.67 20.56 -18.72
CA SER A 121 -6.95 20.41 -19.98
C SER A 121 -6.96 18.96 -20.48
N ALA A 122 -6.88 18.78 -21.79
CA ALA A 122 -6.75 17.45 -22.41
C ALA A 122 -5.44 16.77 -21.99
N ASP A 123 -4.37 17.54 -21.81
CA ASP A 123 -3.06 17.06 -21.37
C ASP A 123 -3.11 16.52 -19.92
N PHE A 124 -3.88 17.16 -19.03
CA PHE A 124 -4.07 16.64 -17.66
C PHE A 124 -4.87 15.33 -17.67
N GLN A 125 -5.86 15.20 -18.54
CA GLN A 125 -6.60 13.96 -18.70
C GLN A 125 -5.69 12.84 -19.26
N ALA A 126 -4.83 13.16 -20.23
CA ALA A 126 -3.84 12.20 -20.75
C ALA A 126 -2.86 11.75 -19.66
N ALA A 127 -2.40 12.67 -18.81
CA ALA A 127 -1.59 12.32 -17.65
C ALA A 127 -2.35 11.40 -16.68
N GLY A 128 -3.64 11.66 -16.43
CA GLY A 128 -4.51 10.80 -15.60
C GLY A 128 -4.64 9.38 -16.15
N ASP A 129 -4.84 9.23 -17.45
CA ASP A 129 -4.89 7.91 -18.11
C ASP A 129 -3.54 7.19 -17.98
N TRP A 130 -2.42 7.92 -18.10
CA TRP A 130 -1.08 7.36 -17.95
C TRP A 130 -0.76 6.89 -16.52
N VAL A 131 -1.37 7.51 -15.50
CA VAL A 131 -1.27 7.03 -14.09
C VAL A 131 -1.70 5.57 -13.97
N GLY A 132 -2.77 5.17 -14.67
CA GLY A 132 -3.19 3.77 -14.71
C GLY A 132 -2.10 2.84 -15.22
N ILE A 133 -1.36 3.26 -16.24
CA ILE A 133 -0.26 2.47 -16.83
C ILE A 133 0.93 2.37 -15.87
N VAL A 134 1.38 3.47 -15.28
CA VAL A 134 2.51 3.42 -14.34
C VAL A 134 2.17 2.65 -13.07
N PHE A 135 0.93 2.68 -12.59
CA PHE A 135 0.48 1.84 -11.47
C PHE A 135 0.38 0.35 -11.86
N ALA A 136 0.09 0.03 -13.12
CA ALA A 136 0.17 -1.33 -13.62
C ALA A 136 1.63 -1.83 -13.63
N ILE A 137 2.58 -1.00 -14.08
CA ILE A 137 4.04 -1.29 -14.03
C ILE A 137 4.49 -1.49 -12.57
N GLN A 138 4.10 -0.59 -11.66
CA GLN A 138 4.35 -0.74 -10.22
C GLN A 138 3.85 -2.09 -9.70
N SER A 139 2.64 -2.50 -10.09
CA SER A 139 2.05 -3.77 -9.66
C SER A 139 2.82 -4.97 -10.19
N VAL A 140 3.26 -4.94 -11.45
CA VAL A 140 4.09 -6.01 -12.04
C VAL A 140 5.43 -6.09 -11.31
N ALA A 141 6.10 -4.95 -11.12
CA ALA A 141 7.38 -4.89 -10.40
C ALA A 141 7.23 -5.40 -8.94
N SER A 142 6.10 -5.09 -8.29
CA SER A 142 5.79 -5.60 -6.96
C SER A 142 5.71 -7.12 -6.91
N VAL A 143 5.04 -7.76 -7.90
CA VAL A 143 4.96 -9.24 -7.99
C VAL A 143 6.36 -9.84 -8.18
N LEU A 144 7.15 -9.28 -9.10
CA LEU A 144 8.51 -9.74 -9.34
C LEU A 144 9.40 -9.59 -8.10
N TRP A 145 9.29 -8.45 -7.40
CA TRP A 145 10.04 -8.21 -6.17
C TRP A 145 9.61 -9.14 -5.04
N ALA A 146 8.32 -9.44 -4.92
CA ALA A 146 7.81 -10.40 -3.95
C ALA A 146 8.42 -11.80 -4.11
N MET A 147 8.76 -12.20 -5.33
CA MET A 147 9.50 -13.46 -5.59
C MET A 147 10.98 -13.39 -5.15
N VAL A 148 11.56 -12.20 -5.15
CA VAL A 148 12.96 -11.96 -4.73
C VAL A 148 13.07 -11.81 -3.21
N LEU A 149 12.05 -11.28 -2.53
CA LEU A 149 12.06 -11.00 -1.09
C LEU A 149 12.52 -12.20 -0.23
N PRO A 150 12.03 -13.44 -0.41
CA PRO A 150 12.47 -14.56 0.41
C PRO A 150 13.95 -14.91 0.24
N ALA A 151 14.52 -14.67 -0.94
CA ALA A 151 15.95 -14.86 -1.17
C ALA A 151 16.80 -13.76 -0.49
N LEU A 152 16.29 -12.54 -0.53
CA LEU A 152 16.93 -11.38 0.13
C LEU A 152 16.91 -11.55 1.64
N GLU A 153 15.76 -12.00 2.18
CA GLU A 153 15.59 -12.28 3.61
C GLU A 153 16.54 -13.40 4.10
N ARG A 154 16.65 -14.49 3.36
CA ARG A 154 17.58 -15.59 3.70
C ARG A 154 19.04 -15.15 3.66
N ARG A 155 19.43 -14.25 2.74
CA ARG A 155 20.81 -13.84 2.56
C ARG A 155 21.24 -12.72 3.49
N PHE A 156 20.39 -11.73 3.74
CA PHE A 156 20.73 -10.50 4.46
C PHE A 156 19.90 -10.29 5.73
N GLY A 157 18.93 -11.15 5.97
CA GLY A 157 18.00 -11.05 7.08
C GLY A 157 16.79 -10.14 6.77
N LEU A 158 15.72 -10.37 7.52
CA LEU A 158 14.42 -9.70 7.33
C LEU A 158 14.51 -8.16 7.41
N LYS A 159 15.27 -7.62 8.40
CA LYS A 159 15.41 -6.16 8.55
C LYS A 159 16.07 -5.52 7.35
N ALA A 160 17.15 -6.15 6.83
CA ALA A 160 17.87 -5.63 5.67
C ALA A 160 16.98 -5.70 4.42
N ALA A 161 16.30 -6.82 4.19
CA ALA A 161 15.37 -6.98 3.08
C ALA A 161 14.28 -5.92 3.10
N TYR A 162 13.69 -5.67 4.28
CA TYR A 162 12.65 -4.65 4.43
C TYR A 162 13.19 -3.24 4.22
N SER A 163 14.29 -2.86 4.92
CA SER A 163 14.87 -1.52 4.79
C SER A 163 15.33 -1.21 3.37
N VAL A 164 16.01 -2.15 2.70
CA VAL A 164 16.47 -1.98 1.32
C VAL A 164 15.30 -1.77 0.37
N SER A 165 14.24 -2.56 0.50
CA SER A 165 13.03 -2.40 -0.32
C SER A 165 12.40 -1.02 -0.16
N LEU A 166 12.29 -0.51 1.09
CA LEU A 166 11.75 0.83 1.36
C LEU A 166 12.66 1.94 0.82
N ILE A 167 13.99 1.79 0.92
CA ILE A 167 14.95 2.76 0.36
C ILE A 167 14.86 2.80 -1.16
N ILE A 168 14.77 1.64 -1.82
CA ILE A 168 14.59 1.55 -3.28
C ILE A 168 13.31 2.26 -3.69
N GLY A 169 12.20 2.02 -3.01
CA GLY A 169 10.93 2.71 -3.29
C GLY A 169 10.99 4.20 -3.00
N GLY A 170 11.68 4.60 -1.92
CA GLY A 170 11.91 6.01 -1.59
C GLY A 170 12.72 6.73 -2.66
N ALA A 171 13.75 6.09 -3.21
CA ALA A 171 14.50 6.60 -4.36
C ALA A 171 13.61 6.68 -5.60
N GLY A 172 12.73 5.69 -5.83
CA GLY A 172 11.73 5.73 -6.88
C GLY A 172 10.85 6.98 -6.78
N PHE A 173 10.28 7.25 -5.61
CA PHE A 173 9.49 8.47 -5.40
C PHE A 173 10.28 9.75 -5.67
N ALA A 174 11.50 9.84 -5.17
CA ALA A 174 12.36 11.01 -5.37
C ALA A 174 12.75 11.24 -6.84
N LEU A 175 12.74 10.18 -7.66
CA LEU A 175 13.08 10.27 -9.09
C LEU A 175 11.91 10.78 -9.96
N VAL A 176 10.66 10.63 -9.53
CA VAL A 176 9.47 11.02 -10.35
C VAL A 176 9.58 12.44 -10.91
N PRO A 177 9.94 13.48 -10.13
CA PRO A 177 10.03 14.85 -10.62
C PRO A 177 11.06 15.10 -11.72
N PHE A 178 12.03 14.19 -11.87
CA PHE A 178 13.16 14.36 -12.80
C PHE A 178 13.00 13.57 -14.10
N MET A 179 11.86 12.93 -14.29
CA MET A 179 11.61 12.15 -15.50
C MET A 179 11.24 13.06 -16.68
N PRO A 180 11.98 12.97 -17.82
CA PRO A 180 11.80 13.88 -18.94
C PRO A 180 10.58 13.56 -19.80
N ASP A 181 10.09 12.33 -19.77
CA ASP A 181 8.99 11.86 -20.60
C ASP A 181 8.17 10.75 -19.92
N GLN A 182 7.02 10.45 -20.51
CA GLN A 182 6.08 9.47 -19.98
C GLN A 182 6.65 8.04 -19.86
N TRP A 183 7.55 7.63 -20.75
CA TRP A 183 8.10 6.26 -20.77
C TRP A 183 9.15 6.07 -19.68
N THR A 184 9.91 7.11 -19.39
CA THR A 184 10.91 7.07 -18.33
C THR A 184 10.29 6.95 -16.92
N LEU A 185 9.00 7.31 -16.76
CA LEU A 185 8.25 7.08 -15.52
C LEU A 185 8.16 5.59 -15.14
N PHE A 186 8.36 4.66 -16.06
CA PHE A 186 8.36 3.23 -15.71
C PHE A 186 9.47 2.87 -14.72
N ILE A 187 10.61 3.56 -14.77
CA ILE A 187 11.73 3.30 -13.86
C ILE A 187 11.35 3.62 -12.41
N PRO A 188 10.96 4.86 -12.05
CA PRO A 188 10.60 5.17 -10.67
C PRO A 188 9.41 4.35 -10.16
N PHE A 189 8.38 4.09 -10.98
CA PHE A 189 7.25 3.28 -10.53
C PHE A 189 7.58 1.80 -10.35
N ALA A 190 8.52 1.24 -11.11
CA ALA A 190 9.04 -0.09 -10.85
C ALA A 190 9.78 -0.16 -9.50
N LEU A 191 10.59 0.86 -9.17
CA LEU A 191 11.27 0.96 -7.87
C LEU A 191 10.27 1.12 -6.70
N ILE A 192 9.22 1.91 -6.88
CA ILE A 192 8.12 2.06 -5.89
C ILE A 192 7.43 0.71 -5.66
N GLY A 193 7.29 -0.12 -6.70
CA GLY A 193 6.76 -1.47 -6.61
C GLY A 193 7.53 -2.37 -5.64
N CYS A 194 8.84 -2.20 -5.51
CA CYS A 194 9.66 -2.94 -4.54
C CYS A 194 9.25 -2.63 -3.09
N ALA A 195 9.03 -1.36 -2.77
CA ALA A 195 8.55 -0.97 -1.44
C ALA A 195 7.13 -1.48 -1.18
N TRP A 196 6.26 -1.39 -2.19
CA TRP A 196 4.88 -1.88 -2.10
C TRP A 196 4.82 -3.36 -1.74
N ALA A 197 5.62 -4.22 -2.41
CA ALA A 197 5.70 -5.64 -2.09
C ALA A 197 6.13 -5.88 -0.64
N ALA A 198 7.19 -5.21 -0.19
CA ALA A 198 7.75 -5.40 1.14
C ALA A 198 6.80 -4.93 2.24
N MET A 199 6.15 -3.76 2.08
CA MET A 199 5.24 -3.21 3.08
C MET A 199 3.92 -3.98 3.21
N LEU A 200 3.54 -4.77 2.21
CA LEU A 200 2.38 -5.66 2.30
C LEU A 200 2.72 -7.02 2.91
N ALA A 201 3.88 -7.60 2.56
CA ALA A 201 4.22 -8.96 2.98
C ALA A 201 4.85 -9.02 4.38
N LEU A 202 5.88 -8.21 4.64
CA LEU A 202 6.72 -8.37 5.83
C LEU A 202 6.07 -7.96 7.16
N PRO A 203 5.26 -6.89 7.25
CA PRO A 203 4.66 -6.47 8.52
C PRO A 203 3.77 -7.53 9.16
N PHE A 204 2.90 -8.15 8.36
CA PHE A 204 2.01 -9.21 8.87
C PHE A 204 2.81 -10.42 9.34
N THR A 205 3.85 -10.84 8.62
CA THR A 205 4.75 -11.92 9.03
C THR A 205 5.40 -11.60 10.39
N ILE A 206 5.92 -10.38 10.58
CA ILE A 206 6.57 -9.98 11.83
C ILE A 206 5.57 -9.95 12.98
N VAL A 207 4.37 -9.40 12.74
CA VAL A 207 3.33 -9.27 13.77
C VAL A 207 2.77 -10.64 14.15
N THR A 208 2.49 -11.53 13.18
CA THR A 208 2.02 -12.89 13.48
C THR A 208 3.04 -13.68 14.28
N ASN A 209 4.32 -13.61 13.92
CA ASN A 209 5.40 -14.26 14.69
C ASN A 209 5.51 -13.69 16.13
N ALA A 210 5.33 -12.37 16.28
CA ALA A 210 5.37 -11.74 17.61
C ALA A 210 4.15 -12.06 18.47
N LEU A 211 3.05 -12.48 17.85
CA LEU A 211 1.80 -12.88 18.53
C LEU A 211 1.67 -14.39 18.71
N GLU A 212 2.64 -15.18 18.26
CA GLU A 212 2.62 -16.64 18.36
C GLU A 212 2.42 -17.09 19.82
N GLY A 213 1.47 -17.99 20.05
CA GLY A 213 1.11 -18.49 21.38
C GLY A 213 0.31 -17.52 22.24
N ARG A 214 -0.06 -16.34 21.76
CA ARG A 214 -0.90 -15.39 22.52
C ARG A 214 -2.38 -15.63 22.23
N PRO A 215 -3.26 -15.46 23.26
CA PRO A 215 -4.69 -15.46 23.04
C PRO A 215 -5.13 -14.24 22.21
N HIS A 216 -6.29 -14.32 21.57
CA HIS A 216 -6.92 -13.23 20.81
C HIS A 216 -6.09 -12.70 19.62
N MET A 217 -5.31 -13.58 18.97
CA MET A 217 -4.49 -13.21 17.82
C MET A 217 -5.28 -12.50 16.71
N GLY A 218 -6.51 -12.96 16.42
CA GLY A 218 -7.40 -12.34 15.43
C GLY A 218 -7.74 -10.89 15.78
N THR A 219 -8.02 -10.61 17.09
CA THR A 219 -8.30 -9.25 17.57
C THR A 219 -7.07 -8.34 17.44
N TYR A 220 -5.87 -8.85 17.76
CA TYR A 220 -4.63 -8.11 17.54
C TYR A 220 -4.41 -7.75 16.08
N LEU A 221 -4.63 -8.69 15.15
CA LEU A 221 -4.50 -8.44 13.71
C LEU A 221 -5.56 -7.46 13.21
N GLY A 222 -6.79 -7.54 13.74
CA GLY A 222 -7.84 -6.55 13.48
C GLY A 222 -7.43 -5.14 13.94
N LEU A 223 -6.90 -5.00 15.14
CA LEU A 223 -6.39 -3.73 15.67
C LEU A 223 -5.15 -3.24 14.89
N PHE A 224 -4.34 -4.15 14.35
CA PHE A 224 -3.19 -3.78 13.53
C PHE A 224 -3.59 -3.03 12.25
N ASN A 225 -4.81 -3.25 11.74
CA ASN A 225 -5.33 -2.46 10.63
C ASN A 225 -5.45 -0.96 10.95
N CYS A 226 -5.50 -0.57 12.23
CA CYS A 226 -5.41 0.85 12.61
C CYS A 226 -4.08 1.47 12.18
N SER A 227 -3.00 0.69 12.12
CA SER A 227 -1.70 1.15 11.61
C SER A 227 -1.70 1.44 10.10
N ILE A 228 -2.74 0.99 9.40
CA ILE A 228 -3.01 1.27 7.98
C ILE A 228 -3.90 2.50 7.85
N CYS A 229 -5.04 2.50 8.56
CA CYS A 229 -6.06 3.54 8.41
C CYS A 229 -5.65 4.89 9.02
N LEU A 230 -5.06 4.88 10.22
CA LEU A 230 -4.71 6.09 10.96
C LEU A 230 -3.73 6.99 10.18
N PRO A 231 -2.59 6.49 9.64
CA PRO A 231 -1.69 7.32 8.85
C PRO A 231 -2.36 7.87 7.59
N GLN A 232 -3.26 7.14 6.97
CA GLN A 232 -3.98 7.62 5.79
C GLN A 232 -4.95 8.75 6.14
N ILE A 233 -5.66 8.65 7.27
CA ILE A 233 -6.53 9.73 7.76
C ILE A 233 -5.69 10.99 8.02
N ILE A 234 -4.57 10.85 8.74
CA ILE A 234 -3.68 11.98 9.04
C ILE A 234 -3.11 12.58 7.76
N ALA A 235 -2.63 11.74 6.84
CA ALA A 235 -2.10 12.18 5.55
C ALA A 235 -3.15 12.91 4.70
N GLY A 236 -4.40 12.41 4.70
CA GLY A 236 -5.51 13.07 4.00
C GLY A 236 -5.83 14.44 4.58
N LEU A 237 -5.83 14.58 5.91
CA LEU A 237 -6.10 15.85 6.60
C LEU A 237 -4.94 16.85 6.46
N THR A 238 -3.71 16.38 6.43
CA THR A 238 -2.50 17.23 6.43
C THR A 238 -1.88 17.43 5.06
N GLY A 239 -2.37 16.73 4.03
CA GLY A 239 -1.78 16.77 2.69
C GLY A 239 -1.68 18.16 2.09
N GLY A 240 -2.74 19.00 2.23
CA GLY A 240 -2.72 20.38 1.79
C GLY A 240 -1.67 21.23 2.52
N PHE A 241 -1.47 21.00 3.82
CA PHE A 241 -0.42 21.68 4.59
C PHE A 241 0.98 21.30 4.09
N PHE A 242 1.25 20.01 3.84
CA PHE A 242 2.52 19.58 3.25
C PHE A 242 2.73 20.17 1.86
N LEU A 243 1.69 20.23 1.02
CA LEU A 243 1.77 20.81 -0.31
C LEU A 243 2.18 22.29 -0.24
N MET A 244 1.59 23.08 0.67
CA MET A 244 1.99 24.48 0.92
C MET A 244 3.45 24.60 1.36
N LEU A 245 3.92 23.72 2.25
CA LEU A 245 5.31 23.72 2.73
C LEU A 245 6.33 23.48 1.63
N VAL A 246 5.99 22.68 0.62
CA VAL A 246 6.91 22.30 -0.46
C VAL A 246 6.74 23.14 -1.73
N GLY A 247 6.05 24.27 -1.64
CA GLY A 247 5.94 25.27 -2.71
C GLY A 247 4.79 25.03 -3.69
N GLU A 248 3.72 24.35 -3.25
CA GLU A 248 2.47 24.13 -3.99
C GLU A 248 2.57 23.29 -5.28
N HIS A 249 3.76 22.79 -5.60
CA HIS A 249 3.95 21.88 -6.72
C HIS A 249 3.73 20.42 -6.30
N GLN A 250 2.80 19.73 -6.98
CA GLN A 250 2.44 18.35 -6.61
C GLN A 250 3.59 17.36 -6.81
N TYR A 251 4.52 17.62 -7.71
CA TYR A 251 5.71 16.77 -7.88
C TYR A 251 6.62 16.77 -6.65
N ASN A 252 6.66 17.85 -5.86
CA ASN A 252 7.40 17.89 -4.61
C ASN A 252 6.82 16.94 -3.55
N MET A 253 5.52 16.65 -3.61
CA MET A 253 4.88 15.66 -2.73
C MET A 253 5.41 14.24 -2.98
N MET A 254 5.92 13.94 -4.17
CA MET A 254 6.59 12.69 -4.45
C MET A 254 7.92 12.60 -3.66
N ILE A 255 8.67 13.70 -3.57
CA ILE A 255 9.90 13.75 -2.75
C ILE A 255 9.55 13.54 -1.27
N VAL A 256 8.49 14.19 -0.77
CA VAL A 256 8.01 13.99 0.61
C VAL A 256 7.66 12.52 0.86
N ALA A 257 6.94 11.87 -0.07
CA ALA A 257 6.63 10.44 0.02
C ALA A 257 7.91 9.58 0.06
N GLY A 258 8.91 9.94 -0.74
CA GLY A 258 10.23 9.30 -0.72
C GLY A 258 10.92 9.41 0.64
N VAL A 259 10.94 10.60 1.23
CA VAL A 259 11.50 10.85 2.58
C VAL A 259 10.76 10.01 3.63
N LEU A 260 9.43 9.94 3.58
CA LEU A 260 8.64 9.12 4.49
C LEU A 260 9.01 7.63 4.40
N LEU A 261 9.20 7.08 3.20
CA LEU A 261 9.67 5.69 3.05
C LEU A 261 11.08 5.48 3.65
N VAL A 262 11.98 6.44 3.49
CA VAL A 262 13.31 6.38 4.10
C VAL A 262 13.21 6.42 5.63
N LEU A 263 12.32 7.25 6.20
CA LEU A 263 12.03 7.25 7.64
C LEU A 263 11.45 5.89 8.09
N GLY A 264 10.57 5.29 7.29
CA GLY A 264 10.11 3.91 7.49
C GLY A 264 11.25 2.90 7.51
N ALA A 265 12.19 3.00 6.57
CA ALA A 265 13.38 2.14 6.51
C ALA A 265 14.29 2.29 7.75
N VAL A 266 14.43 3.50 8.27
CA VAL A 266 15.15 3.76 9.53
C VAL A 266 14.39 3.14 10.71
N ALA A 267 13.08 3.27 10.77
CA ALA A 267 12.25 2.68 11.82
C ALA A 267 12.32 1.14 11.86
N VAL A 268 12.56 0.47 10.72
CA VAL A 268 12.77 -0.99 10.65
C VAL A 268 13.93 -1.45 11.54
N LYS A 269 14.96 -0.62 11.76
CA LYS A 269 16.09 -0.97 12.64
C LYS A 269 15.64 -1.25 14.08
N GLY A 270 14.55 -0.63 14.51
CA GLY A 270 13.98 -0.82 15.84
C GLY A 270 13.29 -2.19 16.05
N ILE A 271 12.96 -2.93 14.99
CA ILE A 271 12.33 -4.25 15.09
C ILE A 271 13.34 -5.23 15.72
N LYS A 272 12.94 -6.01 16.73
CA LYS A 272 13.77 -7.08 17.32
C LYS A 272 13.54 -8.38 16.56
N THR A 273 14.60 -9.04 16.15
CA THR A 273 14.56 -10.40 15.56
C THR A 273 15.08 -11.39 16.60
N SER A 274 14.50 -12.59 16.66
CA SER A 274 14.79 -13.63 17.68
C SER A 274 16.26 -14.04 17.84
N SER A 275 17.12 -13.66 16.90
CA SER A 275 18.58 -13.83 17.03
C SER A 275 19.24 -12.81 17.97
N THR A 276 18.53 -11.77 18.42
CA THR A 276 19.09 -10.72 19.30
C THR A 276 18.74 -10.97 20.77
N ASP A 277 17.69 -11.75 21.05
CA ASP A 277 17.23 -12.03 22.43
C ASP A 277 18.04 -13.17 23.11
N SER A 278 18.99 -13.81 22.40
CA SER A 278 19.87 -14.85 22.97
C SER A 278 21.19 -14.30 23.53
N GLN A 279 21.41 -12.99 23.54
CA GLN A 279 22.66 -12.35 23.99
C GLN A 279 22.44 -11.26 25.07
N GLU A 280 21.24 -11.08 25.61
CA GLU A 280 20.96 -10.33 26.84
C GLU A 280 20.32 -11.27 27.89
#